data_e25a7ee905a1c13c8161773a74d0fc02
#
_entry.id   e25a7ee905a1c13c8161773a74d0fc02
#
_cell.length_a   1.000
_cell.length_b   1.000
_cell.length_c   1.000
_cell.angle_alpha   90.00
_cell.angle_beta   90.00
_cell.angle_gamma   90.00
#
_symmetry.space_group_name_H-M   'P 1'
#
loop_
_entity.id
_entity.type
_entity.pdbx_description
1 polymer ?
#
loop_
_entity_poly.entity_id
_entity_poly.type
_entity_poly.pdbx_seq_one_letter_code
_entity_poly.pdbx_strand_id
1 'polypeptide(L)' 'MVQDIRDEQFNELTKSGVVLVDFWAPWCGPCRMQSPVIETLSQAMEGEVEFYKMNVDEEVKTAQQ' A
#
# COMPACT_ATOMS: atom_id res chain seq x y z
N MET A 1 6.75 -8.59 -2.03
CA MET A 1 5.91 -8.08 -3.13
C MET A 1 4.82 -7.17 -2.58
N VAL A 2 4.54 -6.07 -3.27
CA VAL A 2 3.51 -5.11 -2.86
C VAL A 2 2.24 -5.39 -3.64
N GLN A 3 1.15 -5.63 -2.92
CA GLN A 3 -0.13 -5.98 -3.54
C GLN A 3 -1.06 -4.77 -3.54
N ASP A 4 -1.72 -4.53 -4.69
CA ASP A 4 -2.77 -3.52 -4.80
C ASP A 4 -4.01 -4.00 -4.05
N ILE A 5 -4.55 -3.16 -3.16
CA ILE A 5 -5.76 -3.52 -2.42
C ILE A 5 -6.83 -2.46 -2.62
N ARG A 6 -8.07 -2.83 -2.33
CA ARG A 6 -9.25 -2.00 -2.52
C ARG A 6 -9.86 -1.62 -1.18
N ASP A 7 -10.71 -0.60 -1.20
CA ASP A 7 -11.38 -0.11 0.01
C ASP A 7 -12.02 -1.24 0.83
N GLU A 8 -12.72 -2.14 0.16
CA GLU A 8 -13.44 -3.23 0.84
C GLU A 8 -12.50 -4.25 1.48
N GLN A 9 -11.22 -4.26 1.11
CA GLN A 9 -10.23 -5.18 1.67
C GLN A 9 -9.42 -4.57 2.80
N PHE A 10 -9.42 -3.24 2.92
CA PHE A 10 -8.50 -2.54 3.81
C PHE A 10 -8.60 -3.01 5.27
N ASN A 11 -9.81 -2.98 5.82
CA ASN A 11 -10.00 -3.34 7.23
C ASN A 11 -9.60 -4.77 7.51
N GLU A 12 -9.94 -5.68 6.62
CA GLU A 12 -9.64 -7.10 6.80
C GLU A 12 -8.15 -7.38 6.71
N LEU A 13 -7.48 -6.79 5.72
CA LEU A 13 -6.06 -7.05 5.49
C LEU A 13 -5.14 -6.35 6.48
N THR A 14 -5.59 -5.25 7.09
CA THR A 14 -4.80 -4.49 8.07
C THR A 14 -5.15 -4.83 9.51
N LYS A 15 -5.94 -5.86 9.72
CA LYS A 15 -6.53 -6.19 11.00
C LYS A 15 -5.52 -6.74 12.01
N SER A 16 -4.50 -7.44 11.55
CA SER A 16 -3.53 -8.08 12.43
C SER A 16 -2.15 -8.11 11.78
N GLY A 17 -1.14 -8.28 12.62
CA GLY A 17 0.24 -8.34 12.17
C GLY A 17 0.81 -6.94 11.90
N VAL A 18 1.98 -6.90 11.28
CA VAL A 18 2.61 -5.64 10.88
C VAL A 18 2.33 -5.41 9.40
N VAL A 19 1.68 -4.30 9.09
CA VAL A 19 1.22 -3.99 7.74
C VAL A 19 1.67 -2.59 7.35
N LEU A 20 2.21 -2.45 6.15
CA LEU A 20 2.55 -1.16 5.57
C LEU A 20 1.65 -0.94 4.35
N VAL A 21 0.97 0.19 4.31
CA VAL A 21 0.11 0.55 3.18
C VAL A 21 0.65 1.82 2.52
N ASP A 22 0.97 1.73 1.24
CA ASP A 22 1.44 2.86 0.44
C ASP A 22 0.25 3.49 -0.29
N PHE A 23 -0.10 4.71 0.10
CA PHE A 23 -1.16 5.48 -0.57
C PHE A 23 -0.55 6.27 -1.72
N TRP A 24 -0.96 5.97 -2.94
CA TRP A 24 -0.37 6.56 -4.13
C TRP A 24 -1.43 7.01 -5.12
N ALA A 25 -1.00 7.80 -6.12
CA ALA A 25 -1.87 8.21 -7.21
C ALA A 25 -1.03 8.36 -8.49
N PRO A 26 -1.61 8.12 -9.67
CA PRO A 26 -0.87 8.23 -10.94
C PRO A 26 -0.29 9.63 -11.19
N TRP A 27 -0.98 10.66 -10.68
CA TRP A 27 -0.54 12.06 -10.85
C TRP A 27 0.49 12.49 -9.82
N CYS A 28 0.81 11.67 -8.87
CA CYS A 28 1.72 12.03 -7.77
C CYS A 28 3.15 11.63 -8.13
N GLY A 29 3.97 12.62 -8.52
CA GLY A 29 5.37 12.38 -8.85
C GLY A 29 6.18 11.75 -7.72
N PRO A 30 6.16 12.32 -6.51
CA PRO A 30 6.88 11.73 -5.37
C PRO A 30 6.43 10.32 -5.03
N CYS A 31 5.13 10.03 -5.15
CA CYS A 31 4.61 8.68 -4.92
C CYS A 31 5.24 7.68 -5.90
N ARG A 32 5.34 8.08 -7.16
CA ARG A 32 5.91 7.22 -8.20
C ARG A 32 7.40 6.96 -7.97
N MET A 33 8.11 7.94 -7.45
CA MET A 33 9.53 7.79 -7.11
C MET A 33 9.72 6.87 -5.90
N GLN A 34 8.76 6.85 -5.00
CA GLN A 34 8.80 6.01 -3.80
C GLN A 34 8.48 4.55 -4.09
N SER A 35 7.70 4.27 -5.12
CA SER A 35 7.25 2.91 -5.43
C SER A 35 8.39 1.88 -5.56
N PRO A 36 9.48 2.16 -6.28
CA PRO A 36 10.58 1.20 -6.36
C PRO A 36 11.25 0.95 -5.02
N VAL A 37 11.32 1.97 -4.16
CA VAL A 37 11.90 1.84 -2.82
C VAL A 37 11.04 0.91 -1.97
N ILE A 38 9.73 1.10 -2.01
CA ILE A 38 8.78 0.27 -1.26
C ILE A 38 8.83 -1.17 -1.76
N GLU A 39 8.93 -1.37 -3.07
CA GLU A 39 9.03 -2.73 -3.64
C GLU A 39 10.29 -3.44 -3.17
N THR A 40 11.43 -2.75 -3.17
CA THR A 40 12.69 -3.31 -2.68
C THR A 40 12.59 -3.67 -1.21
N LEU A 41 12.00 -2.78 -0.41
CA LEU A 41 11.84 -3.02 1.02
C LEU A 41 10.92 -4.22 1.27
N SER A 42 9.88 -4.38 0.46
CA SER A 42 8.96 -5.50 0.62
C SER A 42 9.66 -6.85 0.41
N GLN A 43 10.60 -6.90 -0.52
CA GLN A 43 11.38 -8.11 -0.75
C GLN A 43 12.31 -8.41 0.42
N ALA A 44 12.92 -7.37 0.99
CA ALA A 44 13.85 -7.53 2.11
C ALA A 44 13.14 -7.99 3.39
N MET A 45 11.87 -7.61 3.55
CA MET A 45 11.10 -7.89 4.77
C MET A 45 10.00 -8.91 4.54
N GLU A 46 10.12 -9.72 3.50
CA GLU A 46 9.14 -10.74 3.19
C GLU A 46 8.99 -11.70 4.36
N GLY A 47 7.74 -11.97 4.74
CA GLY A 47 7.43 -12.84 5.86
C GLY A 47 7.34 -12.13 7.21
N GLU A 48 7.85 -10.89 7.30
CA GLU A 48 7.80 -10.11 8.55
C GLU A 48 6.77 -9.00 8.50
N VAL A 49 6.64 -8.34 7.33
CA VAL A 49 5.72 -7.22 7.12
C VAL A 49 4.94 -7.47 5.85
N GLU A 50 3.62 -7.29 5.92
CA GLU A 50 2.77 -7.35 4.74
C GLU A 50 2.74 -5.97 4.08
N PHE A 51 3.01 -5.92 2.79
CA PHE A 51 3.06 -4.67 2.03
C PHE A 51 1.91 -4.57 1.05
N TYR A 52 1.16 -3.48 1.15
CA TYR A 52 0.03 -3.20 0.25
C TYR A 52 0.16 -1.79 -0.29
N LYS A 53 -0.53 -1.53 -1.41
CA LYS A 53 -0.66 -0.19 -1.95
C LYS A 53 -2.10 0.10 -2.33
N MET A 54 -2.51 1.35 -2.23
CA MET A 54 -3.86 1.77 -2.56
C MET A 54 -3.82 3.03 -3.41
N ASN A 55 -4.53 3.00 -4.54
CA ASN A 55 -4.68 4.16 -5.41
C ASN A 55 -5.76 5.08 -4.82
N VAL A 56 -5.36 6.26 -4.35
CA VAL A 56 -6.28 7.17 -3.65
C VAL A 56 -7.34 7.76 -4.56
N ASP A 57 -7.15 7.74 -5.87
CA ASP A 57 -8.18 8.21 -6.81
C ASP A 57 -9.33 7.20 -6.93
N GLU A 58 -9.03 5.92 -6.79
CA GLU A 58 -10.03 4.86 -6.90
C GLU A 58 -10.57 4.43 -5.53
N GLU A 59 -9.68 4.37 -4.52
CA GLU A 59 -10.04 3.89 -3.18
C GLU A 59 -10.22 5.05 -2.21
N VAL A 60 -11.20 5.90 -2.53
CA VAL A 60 -11.43 7.17 -1.84
C VAL A 60 -11.85 7.01 -0.38
N LYS A 61 -12.64 5.99 -0.10
CA LYS A 61 -13.18 5.77 1.27
C LYS A 61 -12.07 5.61 2.28
N THR A 62 -11.10 4.76 2.00
CA THR A 62 -9.99 4.51 2.89
C THR A 62 -9.09 5.75 2.99
N ALA A 63 -8.82 6.40 1.88
CA ALA A 63 -7.95 7.57 1.84
C ALA A 63 -8.48 8.73 2.68
N GLN A 64 -9.81 8.79 2.87
CA GLN A 64 -10.44 9.87 3.65
C GLN A 64 -10.57 9.57 5.14
N GLN A 65 -10.20 8.39 5.56
CA GLN A 65 -10.18 8.05 6.99
C GLN A 65 -8.96 8.71 7.71
#